data_2bc31b2ec1b8828a32de96729e5d1882
#
_entry.id   2bc31b2ec1b8828a32de96729e5d1882
#
_cell.length_a   1.000
_cell.length_b   1.000
_cell.length_c   1.000
_cell.angle_alpha   90.00
_cell.angle_beta   90.00
_cell.angle_gamma   90.00
#
_symmetry.space_group_name_H-M   'P 1'
#
loop_
_entity.id
_entity.type
_entity.pdbx_description
1 polymer ?
#
loop_
_entity_poly.entity_id
_entity_poly.type
_entity_poly.pdbx_seq_one_letter_code
_entity_poly.pdbx_strand_id
1 'polypeptide(L)'
;YGLVGSEMCIRDSTYTNAVNLMKSLGVTLREISIKKACIQHFEDLNFDMANHNVTYENAQARERTQILMDVANQMNGMVVGTGDLSELALGWATYNGDHMSMYGVNASIPKTLVKHLVKWVADSVIDESSQATLLDIVDTPISPELIPADEDGNISQKTEDLVGPYELHDFFLYYTLRFGFRPSKIFYLAQYAFAGKYTDETIKKWLTTFFRRFFSQQFKRSCLPDGPKVGSCSLSPRGDWRMPSDASATAWVDECNNL
;
A
#
# COMPACT_ATOMS: atom_id res chain seq x y z
N TYR A 1 -9.33 -1.40 -18.89
CA TYR A 1 -10.28 -0.58 -18.15
C TYR A 1 -9.67 -0.12 -16.85
N GLY A 2 -9.72 1.21 -16.59
CA GLY A 2 -9.46 1.80 -15.29
C GLY A 2 -10.79 2.08 -14.60
N LEU A 3 -10.93 1.65 -13.34
CA LEU A 3 -12.06 2.03 -12.50
C LEU A 3 -11.59 3.09 -11.52
N VAL A 4 -12.20 4.27 -11.61
CA VAL A 4 -12.10 5.30 -10.57
C VAL A 4 -13.42 5.30 -9.84
N GLY A 5 -13.40 5.03 -8.58
CA GLY A 5 -14.61 5.03 -7.77
C GLY A 5 -14.35 5.67 -6.44
N SER A 6 -15.10 6.61 -6.10
CA SER A 6 -15.89 6.89 -4.92
C SER A 6 -15.99 8.37 -4.64
N GLU A 7 -17.19 8.86 -4.69
CA GLU A 7 -17.53 10.21 -4.26
C GLU A 7 -17.52 10.38 -2.73
N MET A 8 -17.27 9.31 -1.95
CA MET A 8 -17.34 9.47 -0.49
C MET A 8 -16.08 10.07 0.11
N CYS A 9 -14.88 9.76 -0.39
CA CYS A 9 -13.65 10.21 0.26
C CYS A 9 -12.40 10.29 -0.63
N ILE A 10 -12.51 10.32 -1.97
CA ILE A 10 -11.34 10.62 -2.80
C ILE A 10 -11.08 12.11 -2.79
N ARG A 11 -9.84 12.50 -2.50
CA ARG A 11 -9.41 13.89 -2.64
C ARG A 11 -9.46 14.32 -4.09
N ASP A 12 -9.88 15.56 -4.34
CA ASP A 12 -10.02 16.12 -5.68
C ASP A 12 -8.74 15.99 -6.52
N SER A 13 -7.56 16.16 -5.92
CA SER A 13 -6.27 16.00 -6.61
C SER A 13 -6.00 14.55 -7.04
N THR A 14 -6.22 13.57 -6.15
CA THR A 14 -6.03 12.13 -6.46
C THR A 14 -7.01 11.68 -7.54
N TYR A 15 -8.26 12.10 -7.45
CA TYR A 15 -9.28 11.82 -8.47
C TYR A 15 -8.90 12.44 -9.82
N THR A 16 -8.57 13.73 -9.83
CA THR A 16 -8.20 14.46 -11.05
C THR A 16 -6.99 13.83 -11.71
N ASN A 17 -5.95 13.50 -10.95
CA ASN A 17 -4.75 12.85 -11.47
C ASN A 17 -5.05 11.46 -12.05
N ALA A 18 -5.87 10.66 -11.39
CA ALA A 18 -6.26 9.34 -11.88
C ALA A 18 -7.04 9.44 -13.20
N VAL A 19 -8.01 10.34 -13.29
CA VAL A 19 -8.81 10.58 -14.51
C VAL A 19 -7.93 11.08 -15.65
N ASN A 20 -7.07 12.07 -15.40
CA ASN A 20 -6.19 12.64 -16.40
C ASN A 20 -5.20 11.60 -16.93
N LEU A 21 -4.58 10.83 -16.03
CA LEU A 21 -3.63 9.78 -16.41
C LEU A 21 -4.29 8.70 -17.26
N MET A 22 -5.48 8.22 -16.88
CA MET A 22 -6.20 7.21 -17.66
C MET A 22 -6.57 7.71 -19.06
N LYS A 23 -7.00 8.98 -19.18
CA LYS A 23 -7.31 9.59 -20.46
C LYS A 23 -6.06 9.73 -21.36
N SER A 24 -4.95 10.20 -20.79
CA SER A 24 -3.70 10.38 -21.54
C SER A 24 -3.09 9.06 -22.00
N LEU A 25 -3.24 7.99 -21.19
CA LEU A 25 -2.80 6.64 -21.55
C LEU A 25 -3.77 5.90 -22.49
N GLY A 26 -4.89 6.52 -22.89
CA GLY A 26 -5.89 5.89 -23.76
C GLY A 26 -6.61 4.71 -23.12
N VAL A 27 -6.61 4.63 -21.80
CA VAL A 27 -7.31 3.56 -21.05
C VAL A 27 -8.80 3.88 -20.97
N THR A 28 -9.65 2.89 -21.16
CA THR A 28 -11.10 3.09 -21.03
C THR A 28 -11.44 3.37 -19.56
N LEU A 29 -11.95 4.56 -19.31
CA LEU A 29 -12.39 5.02 -18.00
C LEU A 29 -13.84 4.62 -17.74
N ARG A 30 -14.12 4.04 -16.58
CA ARG A 30 -15.46 3.79 -16.07
C ARG A 30 -15.55 4.26 -14.61
N GLU A 31 -16.44 5.20 -14.33
CA GLU A 31 -16.73 5.67 -12.98
C GLU A 31 -17.94 4.95 -12.40
N ILE A 32 -17.82 4.44 -11.19
CA ILE A 32 -18.89 3.78 -10.46
C ILE A 32 -18.87 4.29 -9.02
N SER A 33 -19.95 4.95 -8.58
CA SER A 33 -20.07 5.43 -7.20
C SER A 33 -20.42 4.27 -6.26
N ILE A 34 -19.65 4.16 -5.16
CA ILE A 34 -19.90 3.20 -4.08
C ILE A 34 -20.82 3.77 -2.99
N LYS A 35 -21.15 5.06 -3.06
CA LYS A 35 -21.79 5.82 -1.97
C LYS A 35 -23.06 5.17 -1.46
N LYS A 36 -23.98 4.81 -2.36
CA LYS A 36 -25.27 4.22 -1.97
C LYS A 36 -25.13 2.86 -1.30
N ALA A 37 -24.23 2.02 -1.83
CA ALA A 37 -23.95 0.70 -1.27
C ALA A 37 -23.31 0.81 0.13
N CYS A 38 -22.33 1.69 0.29
CA CYS A 38 -21.70 1.92 1.60
C CYS A 38 -22.68 2.50 2.63
N ILE A 39 -23.55 3.46 2.25
CA ILE A 39 -24.56 4.00 3.16
C ILE A 39 -25.48 2.89 3.64
N GLN A 40 -26.04 2.09 2.72
CA GLN A 40 -26.92 0.98 3.06
C GLN A 40 -26.22 -0.03 3.98
N HIS A 41 -24.96 -0.36 3.68
CA HIS A 41 -24.15 -1.27 4.50
C HIS A 41 -23.95 -0.73 5.93
N PHE A 42 -23.68 0.57 6.08
CA PHE A 42 -23.51 1.19 7.40
C PHE A 42 -24.84 1.25 8.18
N GLU A 43 -25.96 1.50 7.50
CA GLU A 43 -27.30 1.44 8.10
C GLU A 43 -27.60 0.03 8.62
N ASP A 44 -27.35 -1.01 7.82
CA ASP A 44 -27.55 -2.42 8.21
C ASP A 44 -26.70 -2.83 9.42
N LEU A 45 -25.51 -2.24 9.56
CA LEU A 45 -24.61 -2.45 10.71
C LEU A 45 -24.97 -1.59 11.93
N ASN A 46 -25.91 -0.67 11.84
CA ASN A 46 -26.13 0.40 12.83
C ASN A 46 -24.84 1.18 13.15
N PHE A 47 -24.01 1.43 12.13
CA PHE A 47 -22.73 2.09 12.26
C PHE A 47 -22.90 3.60 12.15
N ASP A 48 -22.31 4.34 13.10
CA ASP A 48 -22.26 5.81 13.06
C ASP A 48 -21.25 6.29 12.01
N MET A 49 -21.74 6.80 10.88
CA MET A 49 -20.93 7.30 9.77
C MET A 49 -20.08 8.53 10.12
N ALA A 50 -20.33 9.22 11.24
CA ALA A 50 -19.46 10.27 11.73
C ALA A 50 -18.16 9.72 12.34
N ASN A 51 -18.12 8.41 12.63
CA ASN A 51 -16.95 7.74 13.17
C ASN A 51 -16.07 7.20 12.04
N HIS A 52 -15.08 7.96 11.61
CA HIS A 52 -14.13 7.59 10.54
C HIS A 52 -13.04 6.63 11.01
N ASN A 53 -13.41 5.53 11.65
CA ASN A 53 -12.49 4.50 12.12
C ASN A 53 -12.17 3.45 11.03
N VAL A 54 -11.41 2.42 11.42
CA VAL A 54 -11.02 1.31 10.52
C VAL A 54 -12.21 0.58 9.89
N THR A 55 -13.39 0.57 10.51
CA THR A 55 -14.61 -0.02 9.92
C THR A 55 -15.09 0.81 8.74
N TYR A 56 -15.08 2.14 8.91
CA TYR A 56 -15.47 3.07 7.86
C TYR A 56 -14.59 2.93 6.61
N GLU A 57 -13.26 2.89 6.80
CA GLU A 57 -12.30 2.70 5.70
C GLU A 57 -12.45 1.32 5.04
N ASN A 58 -12.43 0.27 5.85
CA ASN A 58 -12.43 -1.10 5.35
C ASN A 58 -13.72 -1.48 4.59
N ALA A 59 -14.88 -0.95 5.00
CA ALA A 59 -16.14 -1.19 4.28
C ALA A 59 -16.07 -0.62 2.87
N GLN A 60 -15.59 0.60 2.71
CA GLN A 60 -15.42 1.24 1.41
C GLN A 60 -14.40 0.51 0.52
N ALA A 61 -13.25 0.10 1.09
CA ALA A 61 -12.25 -0.66 0.35
C ALA A 61 -12.77 -2.00 -0.17
N ARG A 62 -13.60 -2.69 0.63
CA ARG A 62 -14.23 -3.96 0.21
C ARG A 62 -15.29 -3.77 -0.86
N GLU A 63 -16.11 -2.72 -0.77
CA GLU A 63 -17.09 -2.39 -1.79
C GLU A 63 -16.43 -2.09 -3.14
N ARG A 64 -15.32 -1.33 -3.15
CA ARG A 64 -14.54 -1.11 -4.37
C ARG A 64 -14.03 -2.42 -4.97
N THR A 65 -13.52 -3.33 -4.14
CA THR A 65 -13.01 -4.63 -4.60
C THR A 65 -14.13 -5.50 -5.15
N GLN A 66 -15.30 -5.54 -4.51
CA GLN A 66 -16.48 -6.28 -5.00
C GLN A 66 -16.84 -5.82 -6.41
N ILE A 67 -16.98 -4.51 -6.62
CA ILE A 67 -17.31 -3.94 -7.94
C ILE A 67 -16.24 -4.30 -8.98
N LEU A 68 -14.93 -4.23 -8.63
CA LEU A 68 -13.86 -4.61 -9.54
C LEU A 68 -13.98 -6.07 -10.00
N MET A 69 -14.24 -6.98 -9.06
CA MET A 69 -14.40 -8.41 -9.36
C MET A 69 -15.64 -8.68 -10.23
N ASP A 70 -16.75 -8.02 -9.94
CA ASP A 70 -17.99 -8.18 -10.72
C ASP A 70 -17.86 -7.60 -12.14
N VAL A 71 -17.18 -6.45 -12.29
CA VAL A 71 -16.87 -5.90 -13.62
C VAL A 71 -15.94 -6.82 -14.40
N ALA A 72 -14.93 -7.41 -13.76
CA ALA A 72 -14.07 -8.39 -14.42
C ALA A 72 -14.88 -9.60 -14.92
N ASN A 73 -15.83 -10.10 -14.13
CA ASN A 73 -16.73 -11.17 -14.56
C ASN A 73 -17.59 -10.75 -15.76
N GLN A 74 -18.22 -9.56 -15.72
CA GLN A 74 -19.05 -9.05 -16.82
C GLN A 74 -18.28 -8.94 -18.14
N MET A 75 -16.99 -8.62 -18.04
CA MET A 75 -16.14 -8.36 -19.21
C MET A 75 -15.29 -9.55 -19.63
N ASN A 76 -15.40 -10.68 -18.94
CA ASN A 76 -14.51 -11.82 -19.10
C ASN A 76 -13.03 -11.41 -19.01
N GLY A 77 -12.72 -10.56 -18.04
CA GLY A 77 -11.42 -9.97 -17.77
C GLY A 77 -10.83 -10.42 -16.44
N MET A 78 -9.78 -9.74 -16.02
CA MET A 78 -9.14 -9.97 -14.72
C MET A 78 -8.86 -8.65 -14.00
N VAL A 79 -8.86 -8.70 -12.67
CA VAL A 79 -8.46 -7.58 -11.82
C VAL A 79 -6.96 -7.60 -11.64
N VAL A 80 -6.30 -6.53 -12.08
CA VAL A 80 -4.87 -6.29 -11.85
C VAL A 80 -4.72 -5.46 -10.57
N GLY A 81 -4.03 -6.04 -9.58
CA GLY A 81 -3.76 -5.39 -8.29
C GLY A 81 -2.55 -4.47 -8.35
N THR A 82 -2.62 -3.41 -7.57
CA THR A 82 -1.58 -2.37 -7.49
C THR A 82 -0.74 -2.43 -6.23
N GLY A 83 -1.08 -3.28 -5.25
CA GLY A 83 -0.34 -3.45 -4.00
C GLY A 83 1.13 -3.79 -4.25
N ASP A 84 2.02 -3.12 -3.54
CA ASP A 84 3.47 -3.29 -3.68
C ASP A 84 4.07 -4.15 -2.55
N LEU A 85 5.35 -4.51 -2.70
CA LEU A 85 6.06 -5.37 -1.76
C LEU A 85 6.12 -4.78 -0.33
N SER A 86 6.22 -3.47 -0.19
CA SER A 86 6.30 -2.79 1.11
C SER A 86 4.97 -2.84 1.86
N GLU A 87 3.87 -2.61 1.15
CA GLU A 87 2.51 -2.76 1.69
C GLU A 87 2.24 -4.20 2.14
N LEU A 88 2.67 -5.18 1.33
CA LEU A 88 2.55 -6.59 1.66
C LEU A 88 3.38 -6.97 2.89
N ALA A 89 4.58 -6.40 3.05
CA ALA A 89 5.43 -6.65 4.21
C ALA A 89 4.81 -6.12 5.50
N LEU A 90 4.30 -4.89 5.45
CA LEU A 90 3.69 -4.21 6.61
C LEU A 90 2.23 -4.60 6.85
N GLY A 91 1.60 -5.30 5.89
CA GLY A 91 0.17 -5.57 5.89
C GLY A 91 -0.66 -4.29 5.83
N TRP A 92 -0.16 -3.25 5.17
CA TRP A 92 -0.83 -1.96 5.02
C TRP A 92 -1.80 -2.00 3.85
N ALA A 93 -2.85 -2.74 4.02
CA ALA A 93 -3.96 -2.92 3.09
C ALA A 93 -5.16 -3.49 3.83
N THR A 94 -6.37 -3.21 3.35
CA THR A 94 -7.59 -3.80 3.88
C THR A 94 -7.70 -5.27 3.48
N TYR A 95 -7.78 -6.16 4.47
CA TYR A 95 -8.01 -7.59 4.22
C TYR A 95 -9.33 -7.82 3.45
N ASN A 96 -9.27 -8.58 2.37
CA ASN A 96 -10.38 -8.76 1.41
C ASN A 96 -10.92 -7.45 0.81
N GLY A 97 -10.09 -6.42 0.76
CA GLY A 97 -10.35 -5.18 0.07
C GLY A 97 -9.28 -4.94 -0.98
N ASP A 98 -8.60 -3.82 -0.90
CA ASP A 98 -7.52 -3.41 -1.81
C ASP A 98 -6.32 -4.38 -1.85
N HIS A 99 -6.17 -5.26 -0.86
CA HIS A 99 -5.17 -6.31 -0.87
C HIS A 99 -5.50 -7.46 -1.84
N MET A 100 -6.75 -7.55 -2.34
CA MET A 100 -7.20 -8.63 -3.21
C MET A 100 -7.20 -8.22 -4.68
N SER A 101 -6.68 -9.11 -5.51
CA SER A 101 -6.73 -9.02 -6.97
C SER A 101 -6.58 -10.41 -7.58
N MET A 102 -6.71 -10.50 -8.90
CA MET A 102 -6.43 -11.75 -9.61
C MET A 102 -4.97 -11.89 -10.01
N TYR A 103 -4.25 -10.75 -10.15
CA TYR A 103 -2.83 -10.71 -10.45
C TYR A 103 -2.19 -9.43 -9.87
N GLY A 104 -1.12 -9.55 -9.08
CA GLY A 104 -0.43 -8.44 -8.42
C GLY A 104 0.85 -8.05 -9.16
N VAL A 105 0.79 -7.06 -10.05
CA VAL A 105 1.94 -6.68 -10.89
C VAL A 105 3.12 -6.12 -10.09
N ASN A 106 2.86 -5.45 -8.96
CA ASN A 106 3.89 -4.83 -8.12
C ASN A 106 4.25 -5.67 -6.89
N ALA A 107 3.78 -6.92 -6.79
CA ALA A 107 3.93 -7.75 -5.59
C ALA A 107 5.38 -7.98 -5.14
N SER A 108 6.36 -7.83 -6.02
CA SER A 108 7.80 -7.94 -5.70
C SER A 108 8.58 -6.64 -5.88
N ILE A 109 7.90 -5.50 -6.04
CA ILE A 109 8.52 -4.19 -6.23
C ILE A 109 8.26 -3.35 -4.97
N PRO A 110 9.30 -2.94 -4.20
CA PRO A 110 9.11 -2.09 -3.03
C PRO A 110 8.66 -0.69 -3.41
N LYS A 111 7.94 -0.01 -2.51
CA LYS A 111 7.34 1.31 -2.74
C LYS A 111 8.35 2.35 -3.23
N THR A 112 9.54 2.35 -2.67
CA THR A 112 10.60 3.28 -3.10
C THR A 112 11.03 3.04 -4.54
N LEU A 113 11.06 1.78 -4.99
CA LEU A 113 11.36 1.44 -6.38
C LEU A 113 10.17 1.76 -7.30
N VAL A 114 8.93 1.55 -6.87
CA VAL A 114 7.74 1.99 -7.63
C VAL A 114 7.82 3.49 -7.92
N LYS A 115 8.10 4.29 -6.89
CA LYS A 115 8.27 5.75 -7.03
C LYS A 115 9.38 6.11 -8.04
N HIS A 116 10.51 5.42 -7.96
CA HIS A 116 11.62 5.62 -8.90
C HIS A 116 11.25 5.25 -10.33
N LEU A 117 10.57 4.12 -10.53
CA LEU A 117 10.13 3.68 -11.86
C LEU A 117 9.12 4.64 -12.48
N VAL A 118 8.13 5.12 -11.70
CA VAL A 118 7.15 6.11 -12.20
C VAL A 118 7.85 7.39 -12.63
N LYS A 119 8.82 7.87 -11.84
CA LYS A 119 9.62 9.04 -12.19
C LYS A 119 10.43 8.79 -13.48
N TRP A 120 11.09 7.65 -13.60
CA TRP A 120 11.81 7.29 -14.82
C TRP A 120 10.90 7.24 -16.06
N VAL A 121 9.70 6.69 -15.93
CA VAL A 121 8.70 6.66 -17.01
C VAL A 121 8.29 8.09 -17.40
N ALA A 122 8.04 8.95 -16.40
CA ALA A 122 7.70 10.36 -16.64
C ALA A 122 8.82 11.11 -17.39
N ASP A 123 10.08 10.85 -17.03
CA ASP A 123 11.24 11.56 -17.59
C ASP A 123 11.69 11.01 -18.95
N SER A 124 11.39 9.74 -19.29
CA SER A 124 12.07 9.04 -20.39
C SER A 124 11.14 8.36 -21.40
N VAL A 125 9.90 8.05 -21.04
CA VAL A 125 9.06 7.14 -21.85
C VAL A 125 7.78 7.78 -22.34
N ILE A 126 7.19 8.69 -21.55
CA ILE A 126 5.85 9.22 -21.82
C ILE A 126 5.91 10.59 -22.49
N ASP A 127 4.81 10.98 -23.14
CA ASP A 127 4.66 12.31 -23.71
C ASP A 127 4.52 13.41 -22.63
N GLU A 128 4.78 14.67 -23.01
CA GLU A 128 4.73 15.81 -22.09
C GLU A 128 3.38 15.99 -21.39
N SER A 129 2.28 15.55 -22.01
CA SER A 129 0.93 15.73 -21.46
C SER A 129 0.70 14.83 -20.22
N SER A 130 1.30 13.65 -20.23
CA SER A 130 1.22 12.68 -19.13
C SER A 130 2.30 12.88 -18.06
N GLN A 131 3.44 13.48 -18.45
CA GLN A 131 4.59 13.69 -17.58
C GLN A 131 4.23 14.50 -16.32
N ALA A 132 3.57 15.65 -16.50
CA ALA A 132 3.20 16.53 -15.39
C ALA A 132 2.29 15.81 -14.39
N THR A 133 1.33 15.01 -14.88
CA THR A 133 0.43 14.22 -14.03
C THR A 133 1.18 13.15 -13.26
N LEU A 134 2.13 12.45 -13.89
CA LEU A 134 2.93 11.43 -13.21
C LEU A 134 3.83 12.03 -12.13
N LEU A 135 4.46 13.17 -12.39
CA LEU A 135 5.29 13.85 -11.41
C LEU A 135 4.47 14.37 -10.23
N ASP A 136 3.27 14.90 -10.46
CA ASP A 136 2.37 15.32 -9.39
C ASP A 136 1.92 14.12 -8.52
N ILE A 137 1.65 12.96 -9.12
CA ILE A 137 1.37 11.71 -8.39
C ILE A 137 2.57 11.31 -7.52
N VAL A 138 3.80 11.38 -8.05
CA VAL A 138 5.03 11.04 -7.33
C VAL A 138 5.27 11.96 -6.14
N ASP A 139 4.93 13.23 -6.26
CA ASP A 139 5.14 14.24 -5.23
C ASP A 139 3.99 14.32 -4.22
N THR A 140 2.83 13.69 -4.54
CA THR A 140 1.70 13.62 -3.61
C THR A 140 2.06 12.76 -2.40
N PRO A 141 1.89 13.28 -1.16
CA PRO A 141 2.12 12.50 0.06
C PRO A 141 1.22 11.27 0.13
N ILE A 142 1.80 10.13 0.50
CA ILE A 142 1.05 8.89 0.71
C ILE A 142 0.15 9.06 1.95
N SER A 143 -1.16 8.87 1.77
CA SER A 143 -2.15 9.01 2.84
C SER A 143 -3.32 8.06 2.63
N PRO A 144 -4.06 7.72 3.69
CA PRO A 144 -5.30 6.97 3.56
C PRO A 144 -6.29 7.74 2.67
N GLU A 145 -6.71 7.13 1.56
CA GLU A 145 -7.60 7.78 0.58
C GLU A 145 -9.07 7.80 1.01
N LEU A 146 -9.44 6.95 1.96
CA LEU A 146 -10.83 6.70 2.36
C LEU A 146 -11.25 7.46 3.64
N ILE A 147 -10.39 8.33 4.16
CA ILE A 147 -10.71 9.26 5.24
C ILE A 147 -10.94 10.65 4.63
N PRO A 148 -12.04 11.34 4.98
CA PRO A 148 -12.28 12.70 4.53
C PRO A 148 -11.10 13.63 4.90
N ALA A 149 -10.83 14.62 4.05
CA ALA A 149 -9.98 15.74 4.42
C ALA A 149 -10.59 16.51 5.61
N ASP A 150 -9.76 17.29 6.32
CA ASP A 150 -10.28 18.21 7.32
C ASP A 150 -11.11 19.34 6.67
N GLU A 151 -11.71 20.22 7.51
CA GLU A 151 -12.55 21.34 7.05
C GLU A 151 -11.81 22.31 6.11
N ASP A 152 -10.47 22.34 6.18
CA ASP A 152 -9.60 23.17 5.35
C ASP A 152 -9.10 22.42 4.09
N GLY A 153 -9.54 21.19 3.86
CA GLY A 153 -9.13 20.37 2.72
C GLY A 153 -7.74 19.72 2.85
N ASN A 154 -7.12 19.80 4.05
CA ASN A 154 -5.79 19.23 4.28
C ASN A 154 -5.87 17.73 4.56
N ILE A 155 -4.73 17.05 4.35
CA ILE A 155 -4.56 15.64 4.70
C ILE A 155 -4.59 15.52 6.22
N SER A 156 -5.67 14.94 6.76
CA SER A 156 -5.81 14.72 8.19
C SER A 156 -4.79 13.73 8.76
N GLN A 157 -4.26 12.83 7.93
CA GLN A 157 -3.34 11.79 8.36
C GLN A 157 -2.43 11.34 7.21
N LYS A 158 -1.11 11.34 7.42
CA LYS A 158 -0.15 10.75 6.48
C LYS A 158 0.14 9.31 6.86
N THR A 159 0.18 8.43 5.89
CA THR A 159 0.50 7.00 6.12
C THR A 159 1.85 6.85 6.80
N GLU A 160 2.87 7.62 6.40
CA GLU A 160 4.20 7.53 7.01
C GLU A 160 4.26 7.99 8.46
N ASP A 161 3.32 8.81 8.93
CA ASP A 161 3.23 9.17 10.35
C ASP A 161 2.79 7.97 11.21
N LEU A 162 2.03 7.04 10.62
CA LEU A 162 1.51 5.85 11.29
C LEU A 162 2.42 4.63 11.19
N VAL A 163 2.96 4.39 10.01
CA VAL A 163 3.75 3.19 9.74
C VAL A 163 5.24 3.47 9.64
N GLY A 164 5.65 4.72 9.43
CA GLY A 164 7.04 5.15 9.24
C GLY A 164 7.45 5.30 7.78
N PRO A 165 8.63 5.89 7.54
CA PRO A 165 9.17 6.11 6.21
C PRO A 165 9.39 4.80 5.45
N TYR A 166 8.83 4.71 4.24
CA TYR A 166 8.97 3.50 3.43
C TYR A 166 10.43 3.18 3.08
N GLU A 167 11.30 4.15 2.95
CA GLU A 167 12.71 3.89 2.68
C GLU A 167 13.41 3.09 3.79
N LEU A 168 13.02 3.32 5.06
CA LEU A 168 13.51 2.51 6.17
C LEU A 168 12.93 1.09 6.10
N HIS A 169 11.64 0.96 5.83
CA HIS A 169 10.98 -0.34 5.74
C HIS A 169 11.52 -1.17 4.58
N ASP A 170 11.75 -0.57 3.42
CA ASP A 170 12.30 -1.25 2.24
C ASP A 170 13.75 -1.72 2.50
N PHE A 171 14.54 -0.92 3.21
CA PHE A 171 15.86 -1.31 3.66
C PHE A 171 15.79 -2.49 4.64
N PHE A 172 14.93 -2.44 5.67
CA PHE A 172 14.77 -3.52 6.64
C PHE A 172 14.28 -4.80 5.96
N LEU A 173 13.31 -4.68 5.07
CA LEU A 173 12.76 -5.79 4.30
C LEU A 173 13.81 -6.47 3.45
N TYR A 174 14.62 -5.70 2.73
CA TYR A 174 15.68 -6.24 1.87
C TYR A 174 16.68 -7.07 2.67
N TYR A 175 17.18 -6.54 3.77
CA TYR A 175 18.16 -7.25 4.59
C TYR A 175 17.56 -8.44 5.35
N THR A 176 16.31 -8.36 5.70
CA THR A 176 15.57 -9.48 6.31
C THR A 176 15.37 -10.62 5.31
N LEU A 177 14.81 -10.32 4.13
CA LEU A 177 14.46 -11.36 3.15
C LEU A 177 15.68 -11.90 2.39
N ARG A 178 16.56 -11.01 1.96
CA ARG A 178 17.69 -11.40 1.08
C ARG A 178 18.82 -12.07 1.85
N PHE A 179 19.08 -11.63 3.08
CA PHE A 179 20.24 -12.06 3.86
C PHE A 179 19.88 -12.76 5.17
N GLY A 180 18.62 -12.72 5.61
CA GLY A 180 18.21 -13.27 6.90
C GLY A 180 18.87 -12.58 8.10
N PHE A 181 19.18 -11.29 7.98
CA PHE A 181 19.85 -10.56 9.04
C PHE A 181 18.92 -10.32 10.22
N ARG A 182 19.49 -10.40 11.42
CA ARG A 182 18.81 -10.11 12.68
C ARG A 182 18.66 -8.60 12.90
N PRO A 183 17.73 -8.17 13.76
CA PRO A 183 17.48 -6.76 14.04
C PRO A 183 18.72 -5.94 14.37
N SER A 184 19.60 -6.43 15.24
CA SER A 184 20.84 -5.74 15.62
C SER A 184 21.75 -5.45 14.43
N LYS A 185 21.89 -6.40 13.51
CA LYS A 185 22.70 -6.20 12.32
C LYS A 185 22.06 -5.23 11.33
N ILE A 186 20.71 -5.32 11.16
CA ILE A 186 19.99 -4.39 10.30
C ILE A 186 20.08 -2.96 10.86
N PHE A 187 19.91 -2.80 12.16
CA PHE A 187 20.06 -1.51 12.84
C PHE A 187 21.44 -0.91 12.60
N TYR A 188 22.50 -1.69 12.86
CA TYR A 188 23.87 -1.25 12.62
C TYR A 188 24.11 -0.77 11.19
N LEU A 189 23.62 -1.51 10.19
CA LEU A 189 23.73 -1.10 8.78
C LEU A 189 22.92 0.15 8.47
N ALA A 190 21.73 0.28 9.07
CA ALA A 190 20.85 1.44 8.87
C ALA A 190 21.47 2.72 9.44
N GLN A 191 22.17 2.66 10.58
CA GLN A 191 22.89 3.80 11.14
C GLN A 191 23.89 4.41 10.14
N TYR A 192 24.60 3.57 9.39
CA TYR A 192 25.50 4.04 8.33
C TYR A 192 24.78 4.51 7.08
N ALA A 193 23.78 3.74 6.61
CA ALA A 193 23.09 4.04 5.38
C ALA A 193 22.26 5.34 5.47
N PHE A 194 21.76 5.67 6.66
CA PHE A 194 20.91 6.83 6.90
C PHE A 194 21.56 7.87 7.82
N ALA A 195 22.88 7.85 7.95
CA ALA A 195 23.61 8.82 8.74
C ALA A 195 23.28 10.27 8.34
N GLY A 196 22.92 11.09 9.33
CA GLY A 196 22.52 12.48 9.09
C GLY A 196 21.09 12.68 8.58
N LYS A 197 20.36 11.60 8.25
CA LYS A 197 18.95 11.65 7.82
C LYS A 197 17.99 11.25 8.93
N TYR A 198 18.28 10.19 9.64
CA TYR A 198 17.47 9.69 10.77
C TYR A 198 18.35 9.51 12.01
N THR A 199 17.75 9.74 13.18
CA THR A 199 18.39 9.43 14.46
C THR A 199 18.31 7.93 14.76
N ASP A 200 19.17 7.45 15.64
CA ASP A 200 19.18 6.06 16.07
C ASP A 200 17.85 5.65 16.71
N GLU A 201 17.24 6.55 17.50
CA GLU A 201 15.92 6.32 18.09
C GLU A 201 14.84 6.17 17.03
N THR A 202 14.90 6.96 15.96
CA THR A 202 13.96 6.87 14.83
C THR A 202 14.11 5.54 14.10
N ILE A 203 15.34 5.14 13.80
CA ILE A 203 15.65 3.85 13.15
C ILE A 203 15.16 2.69 14.03
N LYS A 204 15.49 2.70 15.32
CA LYS A 204 15.06 1.69 16.29
C LYS A 204 13.53 1.59 16.38
N LYS A 205 12.83 2.73 16.50
CA LYS A 205 11.37 2.81 16.53
C LYS A 205 10.75 2.09 15.34
N TRP A 206 11.20 2.42 14.13
CA TRP A 206 10.59 1.89 12.91
C TRP A 206 11.04 0.45 12.61
N LEU A 207 12.23 0.05 13.02
CA LEU A 207 12.66 -1.36 12.95
C LEU A 207 11.79 -2.25 13.87
N THR A 208 11.50 -1.78 15.08
CA THR A 208 10.59 -2.46 16.01
C THR A 208 9.18 -2.57 15.42
N THR A 209 8.69 -1.47 14.84
CA THR A 209 7.39 -1.44 14.17
C THR A 209 7.36 -2.38 12.96
N PHE A 210 8.43 -2.40 12.15
CA PHE A 210 8.56 -3.32 11.02
C PHE A 210 8.40 -4.77 11.45
N PHE A 211 9.18 -5.26 12.41
CA PHE A 211 9.09 -6.66 12.83
C PHE A 211 7.74 -6.98 13.47
N ARG A 212 7.20 -6.11 14.31
CA ARG A 212 5.86 -6.31 14.89
C ARG A 212 4.80 -6.48 13.80
N ARG A 213 4.77 -5.60 12.81
CA ARG A 213 3.82 -5.68 11.69
C ARG A 213 4.10 -6.85 10.77
N PHE A 214 5.36 -7.07 10.43
CA PHE A 214 5.77 -8.17 9.54
C PHE A 214 5.25 -9.52 10.03
N PHE A 215 5.30 -9.79 11.32
CA PHE A 215 4.77 -11.02 11.89
C PHE A 215 3.25 -10.97 12.05
N SER A 216 2.69 -9.95 12.69
CA SER A 216 1.25 -9.89 12.98
C SER A 216 0.36 -9.83 11.75
N GLN A 217 0.87 -9.37 10.61
CA GLN A 217 0.13 -9.25 9.36
C GLN A 217 0.34 -10.42 8.39
N GLN A 218 0.99 -11.50 8.84
CA GLN A 218 1.23 -12.68 8.01
C GLN A 218 -0.05 -13.28 7.42
N PHE A 219 -1.17 -13.27 8.16
CA PHE A 219 -2.43 -13.82 7.67
C PHE A 219 -2.90 -13.18 6.35
N LYS A 220 -2.58 -11.91 6.12
CA LYS A 220 -2.88 -11.21 4.86
C LYS A 220 -2.05 -11.77 3.70
N ARG A 221 -0.79 -12.14 3.96
CA ARG A 221 0.12 -12.68 2.94
C ARG A 221 -0.21 -14.11 2.53
N SER A 222 -0.87 -14.88 3.38
CA SER A 222 -1.23 -16.27 3.10
C SER A 222 -2.16 -16.42 1.89
N CYS A 223 -2.89 -15.39 1.53
CA CYS A 223 -3.86 -15.36 0.42
C CYS A 223 -3.49 -14.36 -0.69
N LEU A 224 -2.20 -14.01 -0.83
CA LEU A 224 -1.77 -13.11 -1.90
C LEU A 224 -2.04 -13.70 -3.28
N PRO A 225 -2.46 -12.86 -4.25
CA PRO A 225 -2.57 -13.26 -5.65
C PRO A 225 -1.22 -13.61 -6.25
N ASP A 226 -1.23 -14.23 -7.43
CA ASP A 226 -0.04 -14.40 -8.23
C ASP A 226 0.51 -13.06 -8.71
N GLY A 227 1.81 -13.00 -8.94
CA GLY A 227 2.49 -11.82 -9.46
C GLY A 227 3.91 -12.15 -9.89
N PRO A 228 4.55 -11.28 -10.67
CA PRO A 228 5.91 -11.53 -11.15
C PRO A 228 6.92 -11.32 -10.02
N LYS A 229 7.98 -12.12 -10.02
CA LYS A 229 9.16 -11.85 -9.21
C LYS A 229 10.17 -11.06 -10.06
N VAL A 230 10.15 -9.74 -9.89
CA VAL A 230 11.01 -8.83 -10.66
C VAL A 230 12.40 -8.72 -10.03
N GLY A 231 12.47 -8.58 -8.71
CA GLY A 231 13.73 -8.47 -7.97
C GLY A 231 14.14 -9.75 -7.25
N SER A 232 15.12 -9.62 -6.35
CA SER A 232 15.64 -10.73 -5.54
C SER A 232 14.77 -11.04 -4.30
N CYS A 233 13.83 -10.16 -3.95
CA CYS A 233 12.92 -10.28 -2.80
C CYS A 233 11.48 -10.45 -3.26
N SER A 234 10.75 -11.35 -2.59
CA SER A 234 9.33 -11.55 -2.79
C SER A 234 8.72 -12.14 -1.52
N LEU A 235 7.45 -11.90 -1.31
CA LEU A 235 6.66 -12.44 -0.19
C LEU A 235 5.59 -13.42 -0.65
N SER A 236 5.72 -13.95 -1.87
CA SER A 236 4.78 -14.93 -2.40
C SER A 236 4.72 -16.18 -1.50
N PRO A 237 3.52 -16.57 -1.04
CA PRO A 237 3.36 -17.75 -0.19
C PRO A 237 3.59 -19.07 -0.95
N ARG A 238 3.68 -19.02 -2.28
CA ARG A 238 3.82 -20.21 -3.12
C ARG A 238 5.24 -20.75 -3.15
N GLY A 239 6.25 -19.93 -2.82
CA GLY A 239 7.63 -20.40 -2.85
C GLY A 239 8.66 -19.48 -2.19
N ASP A 240 8.35 -18.20 -2.05
CA ASP A 240 9.34 -17.22 -1.57
C ASP A 240 9.31 -17.02 -0.05
N TRP A 241 8.11 -16.90 0.53
CA TRP A 241 7.96 -16.67 1.97
C TRP A 241 6.80 -17.47 2.54
N ARG A 242 7.11 -18.46 3.35
CA ARG A 242 6.13 -19.28 4.09
C ARG A 242 6.36 -19.13 5.58
N MET A 243 5.38 -18.58 6.27
CA MET A 243 5.40 -18.41 7.72
C MET A 243 4.00 -18.68 8.28
N PRO A 244 3.87 -19.37 9.44
CA PRO A 244 2.59 -19.49 10.11
C PRO A 244 2.02 -18.11 10.46
N SER A 245 0.69 -17.96 10.37
CA SER A 245 0.03 -16.69 10.70
C SER A 245 0.09 -16.32 12.17
N ASP A 246 0.35 -17.29 13.03
CA ASP A 246 0.50 -17.19 14.49
C ASP A 246 1.97 -17.15 14.94
N ALA A 247 2.92 -17.02 14.01
CA ALA A 247 4.33 -16.88 14.35
C ALA A 247 4.58 -15.66 15.25
N SER A 248 5.32 -15.87 16.33
CA SER A 248 5.62 -14.82 17.31
C SER A 248 6.76 -13.92 16.87
N ALA A 249 6.55 -12.60 16.98
CA ALA A 249 7.59 -11.59 16.78
C ALA A 249 8.50 -11.38 18.01
N THR A 250 8.22 -12.01 19.14
CA THR A 250 8.80 -11.66 20.44
C THR A 250 10.32 -11.60 20.41
N ALA A 251 10.99 -12.60 19.86
CA ALA A 251 12.46 -12.63 19.83
C ALA A 251 13.08 -11.45 19.02
N TRP A 252 12.43 -11.06 17.92
CA TRP A 252 12.88 -9.91 17.10
C TRP A 252 12.59 -8.57 17.77
N VAL A 253 11.41 -8.42 18.36
CA VAL A 253 11.01 -7.21 19.08
C VAL A 253 11.85 -7.00 20.34
N ASP A 254 12.13 -8.06 21.09
CA ASP A 254 13.00 -7.99 22.27
C ASP A 254 14.44 -7.61 21.88
N GLU A 255 14.95 -8.16 20.77
CA GLU A 255 16.25 -7.74 20.26
C GLU A 255 16.25 -6.25 19.86
N CYS A 256 15.21 -5.75 19.18
CA CYS A 256 15.06 -4.32 18.88
C CYS A 256 15.00 -3.45 20.15
N ASN A 257 14.31 -3.88 21.18
CA ASN A 257 14.19 -3.12 22.42
C ASN A 257 15.52 -3.00 23.19
N ASN A 258 16.46 -3.93 22.97
CA ASN A 258 17.77 -3.96 23.60
C ASN A 258 18.90 -3.31 22.76
N LEU A 259 18.56 -2.64 21.65
CA LEU A 259 19.48 -1.88 20.81
C LEU A 259 19.91 -0.57 21.45
#